data_306b7255325408d9237310a1bdec46de
#
_entry.id   306b7255325408d9237310a1bdec46de
#
_cell.length_a   1.000
_cell.length_b   1.000
_cell.length_c   1.000
_cell.angle_alpha   90.00
_cell.angle_beta   90.00
_cell.angle_gamma   90.00
#
_symmetry.space_group_name_H-M   'P 1'
#
loop_
_entity.id
_entity.type
_entity.pdbx_description
1 polymer ?
#
loop_
_entity_poly.entity_id
_entity_poly.type
_entity_poly.pdbx_seq_one_letter_code
_entity_poly.pdbx_strand_id
1 'polypeptide(L)'
;MGAVKIFNRSKGLNTKDDPARIDDNELSIAVNVDVSPEGRISRRKGYSSIFDSGCHSLFSAGDYMLAVVSGKLSMVEKDGTISVVTDVVDSHTIRYQMVGPVVYGISPSIKFIIKDKIFYPWVVGENNGVTTDRQFYAPPYGQLIAHHSSRLYIADGSVAYFSEPFRYDLFELFPGHIPFGRRLSLMAPVADGMWYADNRDAYFISGMDPAKDIVMRKFSGAGAAEGTGILIPGEKVGSGRMAGSNVVAWCGKSICIGGPGGYFKNISGEKLELPNANTGSGYYHDGRLTFCLHSY
;
A
#
# COMPACT_ATOMS: atom_id res chain seq x y z
N MET A 1 -35.79 -5.54 40.13
CA MET A 1 -34.46 -4.98 39.79
C MET A 1 -33.93 -5.77 38.61
N GLY A 2 -33.82 -5.16 37.46
CA GLY A 2 -33.23 -5.79 36.28
C GLY A 2 -31.71 -5.92 36.48
N ALA A 3 -31.16 -7.09 36.21
CA ALA A 3 -29.72 -7.31 36.24
C ALA A 3 -29.06 -6.47 35.16
N VAL A 4 -28.17 -5.57 35.56
CA VAL A 4 -27.31 -4.85 34.60
C VAL A 4 -26.25 -5.82 34.12
N LYS A 5 -26.33 -6.21 32.85
CA LYS A 5 -25.33 -7.05 32.22
C LYS A 5 -24.05 -6.23 32.01
N ILE A 6 -23.02 -6.47 32.81
CA ILE A 6 -21.72 -5.82 32.62
C ILE A 6 -21.01 -6.49 31.43
N PHE A 7 -20.71 -5.71 30.43
CA PHE A 7 -20.07 -6.13 29.19
C PHE A 7 -18.59 -6.45 29.45
N ASN A 8 -18.22 -7.71 29.44
CA ASN A 8 -16.86 -8.13 29.79
C ASN A 8 -15.92 -8.38 28.61
N ARG A 9 -16.46 -8.68 27.43
CA ARG A 9 -15.65 -8.99 26.23
C ARG A 9 -16.42 -8.61 24.98
N SER A 10 -15.80 -7.82 24.09
CA SER A 10 -16.39 -7.48 22.81
C SER A 10 -15.94 -8.44 21.71
N LYS A 11 -16.86 -8.82 20.84
CA LYS A 11 -16.57 -9.52 19.58
C LYS A 11 -16.19 -8.55 18.44
N GLY A 12 -16.07 -7.26 18.76
CA GLY A 12 -15.74 -6.20 17.80
C GLY A 12 -16.95 -5.40 17.34
N LEU A 13 -16.73 -4.63 16.29
CA LEU A 13 -17.74 -3.74 15.69
C LEU A 13 -18.54 -4.49 14.64
N ASN A 14 -19.87 -4.31 14.66
CA ASN A 14 -20.79 -4.76 13.65
C ASN A 14 -21.68 -3.56 13.26
N THR A 15 -21.45 -2.99 12.08
CA THR A 15 -22.20 -1.84 11.54
C THR A 15 -23.10 -2.22 10.38
N LYS A 16 -23.12 -3.50 10.00
CA LYS A 16 -23.87 -4.00 8.85
C LYS A 16 -25.27 -4.46 9.24
N ASP A 17 -25.39 -5.07 10.41
CA ASP A 17 -26.67 -5.54 10.89
C ASP A 17 -27.40 -4.45 11.68
N ASP A 18 -28.73 -4.59 11.76
CA ASP A 18 -29.55 -3.71 12.61
C ASP A 18 -29.04 -3.76 14.06
N PRO A 19 -28.77 -2.60 14.71
CA PRO A 19 -28.31 -2.56 16.09
C PRO A 19 -29.18 -3.34 17.08
N ALA A 20 -30.45 -3.57 16.77
CA ALA A 20 -31.35 -4.38 17.58
C ALA A 20 -31.17 -5.89 17.39
N ARG A 21 -30.39 -6.30 16.40
CA ARG A 21 -30.19 -7.72 16.01
C ARG A 21 -28.77 -8.22 16.17
N ILE A 22 -27.82 -7.32 16.45
CA ILE A 22 -26.42 -7.71 16.71
C ILE A 22 -26.33 -8.49 18.03
N ASP A 23 -25.32 -9.33 18.14
CA ASP A 23 -25.03 -10.06 19.39
C ASP A 23 -24.77 -9.08 20.55
N ASP A 24 -25.21 -9.47 21.75
CA ASP A 24 -24.97 -8.69 22.99
C ASP A 24 -23.49 -8.35 23.25
N ASN A 25 -22.56 -9.05 22.60
CA ASN A 25 -21.12 -8.85 22.71
C ASN A 25 -20.53 -8.09 21.51
N GLU A 26 -21.34 -7.61 20.59
CA GLU A 26 -20.91 -6.78 19.46
C GLU A 26 -21.22 -5.30 19.75
N LEU A 27 -20.43 -4.42 19.12
CA LEU A 27 -20.61 -2.98 19.23
C LEU A 27 -21.23 -2.47 17.93
N SER A 28 -22.34 -1.75 18.03
CA SER A 28 -22.91 -1.03 16.88
C SER A 28 -22.13 0.26 16.57
N ILE A 29 -21.48 0.85 17.57
CA ILE A 29 -20.67 2.06 17.46
C ILE A 29 -19.41 1.90 18.31
N ALA A 30 -18.26 2.28 17.75
CA ALA A 30 -16.98 2.31 18.46
C ALA A 30 -16.22 3.58 18.07
N VAL A 31 -16.19 4.57 18.95
CA VAL A 31 -15.54 5.86 18.70
C VAL A 31 -14.41 6.05 19.70
N ASN A 32 -13.21 6.27 19.20
CA ASN A 32 -12.00 6.52 20.00
C ASN A 32 -11.68 5.42 21.03
N VAL A 33 -11.98 4.18 20.68
CA VAL A 33 -11.69 3.00 21.49
C VAL A 33 -10.89 1.98 20.72
N ASP A 34 -10.08 1.21 21.44
CA ASP A 34 -9.38 0.03 20.96
C ASP A 34 -10.00 -1.21 21.60
N VAL A 35 -10.21 -2.24 20.79
CA VAL A 35 -10.64 -3.57 21.27
C VAL A 35 -9.47 -4.51 21.17
N SER A 36 -9.03 -5.10 22.30
CA SER A 36 -7.93 -6.07 22.30
C SER A 36 -8.36 -7.41 21.68
N PRO A 37 -7.42 -8.31 21.33
CA PRO A 37 -7.75 -9.65 20.86
C PRO A 37 -8.61 -10.45 21.84
N GLU A 38 -8.47 -10.17 23.14
CA GLU A 38 -9.28 -10.78 24.20
C GLU A 38 -10.65 -10.11 24.38
N GLY A 39 -10.96 -9.10 23.56
CA GLY A 39 -12.23 -8.38 23.59
C GLY A 39 -12.31 -7.27 24.66
N ARG A 40 -11.20 -6.86 25.28
CA ARG A 40 -11.18 -5.72 26.21
C ARG A 40 -11.29 -4.42 25.45
N ILE A 41 -12.12 -3.52 25.94
CA ILE A 41 -12.30 -2.19 25.40
C ILE A 41 -11.46 -1.21 26.21
N SER A 42 -10.63 -0.43 25.53
CA SER A 42 -9.84 0.64 26.15
C SER A 42 -9.93 1.93 25.31
N ARG A 43 -9.74 3.07 25.96
CA ARG A 43 -9.62 4.35 25.25
C ARG A 43 -8.37 4.35 24.41
N ARG A 44 -8.48 4.81 23.16
CA ARG A 44 -7.32 5.01 22.28
C ARG A 44 -6.36 6.01 22.90
N LYS A 45 -5.07 5.76 22.81
CA LYS A 45 -4.04 6.72 23.24
C LYS A 45 -4.13 8.00 22.40
N GLY A 46 -3.87 9.14 23.03
CA GLY A 46 -3.78 10.42 22.33
C GLY A 46 -2.53 10.45 21.42
N TYR A 47 -2.50 11.43 20.53
CA TYR A 47 -1.38 11.75 19.67
C TYR A 47 -1.10 13.26 19.72
N SER A 48 0.13 13.63 19.38
CA SER A 48 0.54 15.01 19.15
C SER A 48 0.95 15.18 17.70
N SER A 49 0.69 16.35 17.14
CA SER A 49 1.15 16.71 15.80
C SER A 49 2.65 16.94 15.81
N ILE A 50 3.36 16.46 14.79
CA ILE A 50 4.80 16.72 14.57
C ILE A 50 4.96 17.91 13.61
N PHE A 51 4.00 18.12 12.70
CA PHE A 51 4.03 19.20 11.73
C PHE A 51 2.87 20.15 11.99
N ASP A 52 3.14 21.45 11.94
CA ASP A 52 2.13 22.50 12.06
C ASP A 52 1.35 22.74 10.75
N SER A 53 1.89 22.23 9.62
CA SER A 53 1.29 22.29 8.29
C SER A 53 0.89 20.93 7.78
N GLY A 54 0.01 20.90 6.78
CA GLY A 54 -0.36 19.65 6.11
C GLY A 54 0.86 18.95 5.52
N CYS A 55 0.93 17.65 5.72
CA CYS A 55 1.97 16.81 5.13
C CYS A 55 1.35 15.56 4.50
N HIS A 56 2.02 15.05 3.48
CA HIS A 56 1.63 13.80 2.80
C HIS A 56 2.86 13.05 2.29
N SER A 57 2.63 11.91 1.61
CA SER A 57 3.70 11.11 1.01
C SER A 57 4.77 10.68 2.02
N LEU A 58 4.32 10.20 3.18
CA LEU A 58 5.21 9.74 4.24
C LEU A 58 5.84 8.40 3.88
N PHE A 59 7.16 8.29 4.07
CA PHE A 59 7.89 7.05 3.84
C PHE A 59 9.07 6.91 4.80
N SER A 60 9.18 5.77 5.46
CA SER A 60 10.32 5.46 6.32
C SER A 60 11.42 4.78 5.52
N ALA A 61 12.59 5.41 5.47
CA ALA A 61 13.79 4.87 4.84
C ALA A 61 14.79 4.30 5.87
N GLY A 62 14.28 3.87 7.04
CA GLY A 62 15.08 3.30 8.12
C GLY A 62 15.63 4.37 9.06
N ASP A 63 16.68 5.06 8.67
CA ASP A 63 17.32 6.07 9.51
C ASP A 63 16.70 7.46 9.42
N TYR A 64 15.97 7.73 8.36
CA TYR A 64 15.26 8.98 8.12
C TYR A 64 13.87 8.69 7.52
N MET A 65 13.04 9.70 7.50
CA MET A 65 11.72 9.67 6.85
C MET A 65 11.70 10.68 5.69
N LEU A 66 11.00 10.34 4.63
CA LEU A 66 10.63 11.28 3.56
C LEU A 66 9.19 11.73 3.75
N ALA A 67 8.94 12.99 3.51
CA ALA A 67 7.61 13.60 3.56
C ALA A 67 7.52 14.76 2.58
N VAL A 68 6.34 15.02 2.05
CA VAL A 68 6.05 16.30 1.39
C VAL A 68 5.41 17.21 2.42
N VAL A 69 6.03 18.35 2.67
CA VAL A 69 5.56 19.36 3.63
C VAL A 69 5.47 20.69 2.89
N SER A 70 4.28 21.26 2.78
CA SER A 70 4.04 22.54 2.09
C SER A 70 4.65 22.60 0.68
N GLY A 71 4.42 21.57 -0.14
CA GLY A 71 4.92 21.49 -1.52
C GLY A 71 6.42 21.23 -1.66
N LYS A 72 7.09 20.80 -0.59
CA LYS A 72 8.52 20.46 -0.59
C LYS A 72 8.74 19.04 -0.16
N LEU A 73 9.41 18.25 -0.99
CA LEU A 73 9.96 16.97 -0.56
C LEU A 73 11.04 17.25 0.49
N SER A 74 10.84 16.72 1.66
CA SER A 74 11.72 16.94 2.81
C SER A 74 12.18 15.61 3.40
N MET A 75 13.38 15.63 3.94
CA MET A 75 13.95 14.55 4.74
C MET A 75 13.82 14.93 6.22
N VAL A 76 13.30 14.00 7.02
CA VAL A 76 13.07 14.19 8.45
C VAL A 76 13.93 13.18 9.19
N GLU A 77 14.88 13.67 9.97
CA GLU A 77 15.77 12.85 10.78
C GLU A 77 15.07 12.37 12.07
N LYS A 78 15.67 11.39 12.75
CA LYS A 78 15.11 10.84 14.01
C LYS A 78 15.02 11.87 15.14
N ASP A 79 15.87 12.89 15.13
CA ASP A 79 15.86 14.00 16.10
C ASP A 79 14.81 15.08 15.77
N GLY A 80 14.07 14.92 14.68
CA GLY A 80 13.07 15.87 14.20
C GLY A 80 13.62 16.97 13.28
N THR A 81 14.92 16.96 12.97
CA THR A 81 15.50 17.90 12.01
C THR A 81 14.91 17.69 10.63
N ILE A 82 14.46 18.76 9.98
CA ILE A 82 13.84 18.76 8.65
C ILE A 82 14.78 19.46 7.67
N SER A 83 15.15 18.78 6.61
CA SER A 83 15.90 19.33 5.48
C SER A 83 15.12 19.21 4.18
N VAL A 84 15.03 20.32 3.43
CA VAL A 84 14.36 20.34 2.13
C VAL A 84 15.27 19.68 1.10
N VAL A 85 14.67 18.74 0.33
CA VAL A 85 15.36 18.03 -0.75
C VAL A 85 15.11 18.73 -2.09
N THR A 86 13.84 19.00 -2.44
CA THR A 86 13.44 19.67 -3.68
C THR A 86 11.99 20.15 -3.60
N ASP A 87 11.63 21.10 -4.45
CA ASP A 87 10.23 21.49 -4.65
C ASP A 87 9.47 20.42 -5.45
N VAL A 88 8.20 20.21 -5.12
CA VAL A 88 7.33 19.24 -5.79
C VAL A 88 5.93 19.82 -5.98
N VAL A 89 5.13 19.20 -6.86
CA VAL A 89 3.71 19.55 -7.03
C VAL A 89 2.93 18.99 -5.85
N ASP A 90 2.46 19.86 -4.97
CA ASP A 90 1.83 19.51 -3.67
C ASP A 90 0.55 18.66 -3.83
N SER A 91 -0.17 18.78 -4.94
CA SER A 91 -1.36 17.97 -5.22
C SER A 91 -1.06 16.52 -5.64
N HIS A 92 0.22 16.18 -5.89
CA HIS A 92 0.62 14.85 -6.33
C HIS A 92 1.24 14.05 -5.19
N THR A 93 0.62 12.94 -4.84
CA THR A 93 1.20 11.99 -3.88
C THR A 93 2.43 11.32 -4.48
N ILE A 94 3.56 11.38 -3.78
CA ILE A 94 4.76 10.63 -4.12
C ILE A 94 4.65 9.23 -3.52
N ARG A 95 4.97 8.22 -4.32
CA ARG A 95 5.11 6.83 -3.87
C ARG A 95 6.57 6.43 -3.92
N TYR A 96 6.95 5.59 -2.98
CA TYR A 96 8.34 5.21 -2.78
C TYR A 96 8.49 3.70 -2.77
N GLN A 97 9.65 3.26 -3.25
CA GLN A 97 10.10 1.87 -3.12
C GLN A 97 11.58 1.86 -2.76
N MET A 98 11.91 1.22 -1.67
CA MET A 98 13.28 1.00 -1.28
C MET A 98 13.78 -0.34 -1.83
N VAL A 99 14.96 -0.33 -2.46
CA VAL A 99 15.66 -1.53 -2.94
C VAL A 99 17.12 -1.45 -2.49
N GLY A 100 17.49 -2.32 -1.56
CA GLY A 100 18.75 -2.16 -0.85
C GLY A 100 18.83 -0.79 -0.15
N PRO A 101 19.92 -0.04 -0.29
CA PRO A 101 20.07 1.27 0.33
C PRO A 101 19.46 2.44 -0.50
N VAL A 102 18.86 2.13 -1.65
CA VAL A 102 18.37 3.14 -2.60
C VAL A 102 16.87 3.28 -2.49
N VAL A 103 16.38 4.51 -2.35
CA VAL A 103 14.96 4.85 -2.40
C VAL A 103 14.62 5.40 -3.79
N TYR A 104 13.68 4.78 -4.45
CA TYR A 104 13.09 5.23 -5.71
C TYR A 104 11.78 5.93 -5.41
N GLY A 105 11.62 7.16 -5.89
CA GLY A 105 10.41 7.96 -5.69
C GLY A 105 9.78 8.32 -7.03
N ILE A 106 8.45 8.23 -7.11
CA ILE A 106 7.67 8.62 -8.29
C ILE A 106 6.39 9.36 -7.92
N SER A 107 5.96 10.20 -8.82
CA SER A 107 4.61 10.75 -8.90
C SER A 107 4.28 11.01 -10.38
N PRO A 108 3.07 11.50 -10.71
CA PRO A 108 2.75 11.94 -12.07
C PRO A 108 3.64 13.08 -12.60
N SER A 109 4.40 13.77 -11.74
CA SER A 109 5.18 14.95 -12.10
C SER A 109 6.67 14.87 -11.82
N ILE A 110 7.10 13.93 -10.95
CA ILE A 110 8.51 13.79 -10.59
C ILE A 110 8.88 12.31 -10.45
N LYS A 111 10.12 11.99 -10.78
CA LYS A 111 10.75 10.71 -10.54
C LYS A 111 12.21 10.92 -10.16
N PHE A 112 12.67 10.23 -9.13
CA PHE A 112 13.99 10.45 -8.57
C PHE A 112 14.50 9.21 -7.81
N ILE A 113 15.78 9.28 -7.47
CA ILE A 113 16.47 8.32 -6.62
C ILE A 113 17.08 9.08 -5.45
N ILE A 114 16.98 8.50 -4.24
CA ILE A 114 17.77 8.95 -3.09
C ILE A 114 18.72 7.82 -2.73
N LYS A 115 20.00 8.13 -2.77
CA LYS A 115 21.09 7.25 -2.38
C LYS A 115 22.04 8.03 -1.46
N ASP A 116 22.41 7.43 -0.34
CA ASP A 116 23.27 8.06 0.67
C ASP A 116 22.76 9.46 1.11
N LYS A 117 21.42 9.60 1.23
CA LYS A 117 20.71 10.85 1.53
C LYS A 117 20.86 11.95 0.45
N ILE A 118 21.37 11.63 -0.73
CA ILE A 118 21.53 12.55 -1.85
C ILE A 118 20.45 12.26 -2.91
N PHE A 119 19.82 13.33 -3.39
CA PHE A 119 18.84 13.29 -4.44
C PHE A 119 19.49 13.24 -5.83
N TYR A 120 19.01 12.35 -6.67
CA TYR A 120 19.40 12.21 -8.08
C TYR A 120 18.17 12.14 -8.98
N PRO A 121 18.18 12.77 -10.16
CA PRO A 121 17.19 12.52 -11.19
C PRO A 121 17.20 11.04 -11.61
N TRP A 122 16.04 10.43 -11.76
CA TRP A 122 15.94 9.06 -12.25
C TRP A 122 15.77 9.06 -13.77
N VAL A 123 16.87 8.90 -14.47
CA VAL A 123 16.98 8.95 -15.94
C VAL A 123 17.23 7.56 -16.51
N VAL A 124 17.17 7.44 -17.83
CA VAL A 124 17.58 6.20 -18.51
C VAL A 124 19.07 5.97 -18.30
N GLY A 125 19.44 4.76 -17.93
CA GLY A 125 20.83 4.38 -17.78
C GLY A 125 21.52 4.01 -19.11
N GLU A 126 22.82 3.88 -19.06
CA GLU A 126 23.58 3.37 -20.20
C GLU A 126 23.22 1.92 -20.50
N ASN A 127 23.00 1.60 -21.77
CA ASN A 127 22.62 0.28 -22.24
C ASN A 127 23.83 -0.69 -22.34
N ASN A 128 24.77 -0.59 -21.40
CA ASN A 128 25.98 -1.40 -21.39
C ASN A 128 25.63 -2.88 -21.07
N GLY A 129 25.84 -3.75 -22.06
CA GLY A 129 25.67 -5.22 -21.91
C GLY A 129 24.25 -5.74 -22.18
N VAL A 130 23.33 -4.91 -22.64
CA VAL A 130 22.03 -5.35 -23.16
C VAL A 130 22.11 -5.41 -24.70
N THR A 131 21.48 -6.44 -25.29
CA THR A 131 21.54 -6.67 -26.76
C THR A 131 21.05 -5.47 -27.55
N THR A 132 21.71 -5.17 -28.65
CA THR A 132 21.53 -3.97 -29.51
C THR A 132 20.17 -3.86 -30.19
N ASP A 133 19.34 -4.90 -30.15
CA ASP A 133 18.05 -4.95 -30.85
C ASP A 133 16.86 -4.49 -30.02
N ARG A 134 17.08 -4.17 -28.72
CA ARG A 134 16.03 -3.74 -27.80
C ARG A 134 16.14 -2.25 -27.51
N GLN A 135 15.00 -1.56 -27.54
CA GLN A 135 14.94 -0.14 -27.26
C GLN A 135 14.50 0.10 -25.83
N PHE A 136 15.34 0.80 -25.06
CA PHE A 136 15.08 1.14 -23.69
C PHE A 136 14.75 2.62 -23.52
N TYR A 137 13.88 2.89 -22.56
CA TYR A 137 13.39 4.20 -22.23
C TYR A 137 13.66 4.50 -20.75
N ALA A 138 13.62 5.79 -20.43
CA ALA A 138 13.62 6.23 -19.05
C ALA A 138 12.41 5.64 -18.29
N PRO A 139 12.52 5.41 -16.98
CA PRO A 139 11.39 5.01 -16.15
C PRO A 139 10.19 5.92 -16.42
N PRO A 140 8.97 5.40 -16.55
CA PRO A 140 7.78 6.22 -16.71
C PRO A 140 7.50 7.03 -15.43
N TYR A 141 6.73 8.10 -15.56
CA TYR A 141 6.02 8.68 -14.42
C TYR A 141 4.88 7.74 -14.03
N GLY A 142 4.38 7.85 -12.81
CA GLY A 142 3.29 6.97 -12.41
C GLY A 142 2.76 7.26 -11.00
N GLN A 143 1.69 6.55 -10.64
CA GLN A 143 1.03 6.70 -9.35
C GLN A 143 1.35 5.57 -8.36
N LEU A 144 1.92 4.45 -8.80
CA LEU A 144 2.29 3.34 -7.92
C LEU A 144 3.64 2.78 -8.33
N ILE A 145 4.43 2.36 -7.33
CA ILE A 145 5.72 1.70 -7.53
C ILE A 145 5.83 0.50 -6.60
N ALA A 146 6.41 -0.60 -7.09
CA ALA A 146 6.71 -1.78 -6.29
C ALA A 146 7.96 -2.48 -6.82
N HIS A 147 8.62 -3.26 -5.97
CA HIS A 147 9.75 -4.12 -6.35
C HIS A 147 9.37 -5.58 -6.17
N HIS A 148 9.54 -6.37 -7.22
CA HIS A 148 9.32 -7.81 -7.19
C HIS A 148 10.26 -8.53 -8.16
N SER A 149 10.78 -9.69 -7.78
CA SER A 149 11.61 -10.56 -8.64
C SER A 149 12.69 -9.78 -9.40
N SER A 150 13.46 -8.96 -8.67
CA SER A 150 14.57 -8.16 -9.21
C SER A 150 14.18 -7.10 -10.24
N ARG A 151 12.90 -6.75 -10.35
CA ARG A 151 12.38 -5.69 -11.22
C ARG A 151 11.64 -4.63 -10.43
N LEU A 152 11.71 -3.39 -10.88
CA LEU A 152 10.79 -2.32 -10.45
C LEU A 152 9.59 -2.29 -11.39
N TYR A 153 8.42 -2.16 -10.79
CA TYR A 153 7.14 -2.01 -11.46
C TYR A 153 6.61 -0.61 -11.19
N ILE A 154 6.13 0.06 -12.23
CA ILE A 154 5.52 1.39 -12.14
C ILE A 154 4.16 1.34 -12.83
N ALA A 155 3.11 1.75 -12.11
CA ALA A 155 1.80 1.91 -12.72
C ALA A 155 1.59 3.36 -13.16
N ASP A 156 1.26 3.52 -14.44
CA ASP A 156 0.75 4.76 -15.03
C ASP A 156 -0.66 4.52 -15.58
N GLY A 157 -1.62 5.13 -14.94
CA GLY A 157 -3.03 4.90 -15.25
C GLY A 157 -3.41 3.42 -15.08
N SER A 158 -3.78 2.77 -16.17
CA SER A 158 -4.21 1.38 -16.23
C SER A 158 -3.11 0.41 -16.72
N VAL A 159 -1.88 0.85 -16.78
CA VAL A 159 -0.76 0.05 -17.28
C VAL A 159 0.31 -0.07 -16.22
N ALA A 160 0.78 -1.29 -15.95
CA ALA A 160 1.95 -1.52 -15.12
C ALA A 160 3.16 -1.84 -16.01
N TYR A 161 4.13 -0.94 -16.03
CA TYR A 161 5.42 -1.12 -16.70
C TYR A 161 6.40 -1.79 -15.76
N PHE A 162 7.35 -2.55 -16.29
CA PHE A 162 8.40 -3.18 -15.50
C PHE A 162 9.79 -2.97 -16.09
N SER A 163 10.78 -2.83 -15.22
CA SER A 163 12.18 -2.66 -15.60
C SER A 163 12.83 -3.97 -16.03
N GLU A 164 14.01 -3.90 -16.60
CA GLU A 164 14.90 -5.03 -16.71
C GLU A 164 15.32 -5.57 -15.31
N PRO A 165 15.62 -6.87 -15.19
CA PRO A 165 16.11 -7.41 -13.92
C PRO A 165 17.40 -6.72 -13.48
N PHE A 166 17.42 -6.26 -12.22
CA PHE A 166 18.55 -5.52 -11.61
C PHE A 166 18.96 -4.21 -12.31
N ARG A 167 18.27 -3.81 -13.37
CA ARG A 167 18.48 -2.57 -14.11
C ARG A 167 17.21 -1.72 -14.02
N TYR A 168 17.06 -1.05 -12.89
CA TYR A 168 15.86 -0.27 -12.55
C TYR A 168 15.74 1.06 -13.31
N ASP A 169 16.72 1.36 -14.13
CA ASP A 169 16.85 2.51 -15.01
C ASP A 169 16.50 2.20 -16.48
N LEU A 170 16.25 0.93 -16.82
CA LEU A 170 15.94 0.47 -18.16
C LEU A 170 14.53 -0.12 -18.23
N PHE A 171 13.66 0.56 -18.96
CA PHE A 171 12.30 0.10 -19.24
C PHE A 171 12.11 -0.11 -20.74
N GLU A 172 11.64 -1.29 -21.11
CA GLU A 172 11.21 -1.60 -22.47
C GLU A 172 9.69 -1.44 -22.52
N LEU A 173 9.19 -0.39 -23.17
CA LEU A 173 7.75 -0.08 -23.16
C LEU A 173 6.92 -1.13 -23.90
N PHE A 174 7.51 -1.81 -24.88
CA PHE A 174 6.96 -2.96 -25.58
C PHE A 174 8.02 -4.05 -25.72
N PRO A 175 7.84 -5.26 -25.13
CA PRO A 175 6.66 -5.81 -24.44
C PRO A 175 6.62 -5.57 -22.93
N GLY A 176 7.42 -4.67 -22.37
CA GLY A 176 7.67 -4.48 -20.94
C GLY A 176 6.48 -3.90 -20.15
N HIS A 177 5.22 -4.32 -20.42
CA HIS A 177 4.06 -3.81 -19.72
C HIS A 177 2.93 -4.84 -19.55
N ILE A 178 2.09 -4.61 -18.54
CA ILE A 178 0.88 -5.38 -18.25
C ILE A 178 -0.32 -4.43 -18.29
N PRO A 179 -1.25 -4.57 -19.25
CA PRO A 179 -2.42 -3.71 -19.34
C PRO A 179 -3.55 -4.20 -18.42
N PHE A 180 -4.28 -3.25 -17.83
CA PHE A 180 -5.49 -3.47 -17.05
C PHE A 180 -6.65 -2.66 -17.64
N GLY A 181 -7.88 -3.03 -17.29
CA GLY A 181 -9.06 -2.34 -17.84
C GLY A 181 -9.35 -0.98 -17.20
N ARG A 182 -8.72 -0.66 -16.06
CA ARG A 182 -8.95 0.56 -15.28
C ARG A 182 -7.67 1.02 -14.61
N ARG A 183 -7.66 2.31 -14.17
CA ARG A 183 -6.58 2.88 -13.38
C ARG A 183 -6.32 2.03 -12.13
N LEU A 184 -5.07 1.66 -11.94
CA LEU A 184 -4.62 0.90 -10.79
C LEU A 184 -4.57 1.79 -9.54
N SER A 185 -5.05 1.25 -8.45
CA SER A 185 -5.04 1.86 -7.10
C SER A 185 -4.19 1.06 -6.09
N LEU A 186 -3.81 -0.16 -6.44
CA LEU A 186 -2.94 -1.03 -5.64
C LEU A 186 -1.95 -1.76 -6.54
N MET A 187 -0.72 -1.87 -6.07
CA MET A 187 0.32 -2.73 -6.61
C MET A 187 1.23 -3.17 -5.46
N ALA A 188 1.22 -4.45 -5.11
CA ALA A 188 1.93 -4.96 -3.95
C ALA A 188 2.49 -6.36 -4.18
N PRO A 189 3.79 -6.58 -3.89
CA PRO A 189 4.44 -7.86 -4.08
C PRO A 189 4.11 -8.83 -2.94
N VAL A 190 4.04 -10.11 -3.29
CA VAL A 190 4.07 -11.24 -2.37
C VAL A 190 5.12 -12.26 -2.86
N ALA A 191 5.33 -13.35 -2.13
CA ALA A 191 6.47 -14.24 -2.40
C ALA A 191 6.52 -14.80 -3.83
N ASP A 192 5.38 -15.12 -4.44
CA ASP A 192 5.28 -15.83 -5.72
C ASP A 192 4.49 -15.05 -6.79
N GLY A 193 4.30 -13.75 -6.58
CA GLY A 193 3.57 -12.91 -7.52
C GLY A 193 3.27 -11.53 -6.97
N MET A 194 2.34 -10.86 -7.61
CA MET A 194 1.94 -9.51 -7.24
C MET A 194 0.42 -9.37 -7.22
N TRP A 195 -0.06 -8.64 -6.24
CA TRP A 195 -1.43 -8.17 -6.15
C TRP A 195 -1.56 -6.79 -6.80
N TYR A 196 -2.55 -6.67 -7.65
CA TYR A 196 -3.00 -5.42 -8.26
C TYR A 196 -4.46 -5.21 -7.91
N ALA A 197 -4.89 -3.97 -7.81
CA ALA A 197 -6.30 -3.65 -7.78
C ALA A 197 -6.58 -2.32 -8.49
N ASP A 198 -7.78 -2.21 -9.02
CA ASP A 198 -8.42 -0.95 -9.35
C ASP A 198 -9.44 -0.60 -8.24
N ASN A 199 -10.27 0.42 -8.44
CA ASN A 199 -11.29 0.81 -7.46
C ASN A 199 -12.46 -0.18 -7.35
N ARG A 200 -12.51 -1.23 -8.17
CA ARG A 200 -13.60 -2.21 -8.23
C ARG A 200 -13.15 -3.63 -7.98
N ASP A 201 -12.07 -4.04 -8.62
CA ASP A 201 -11.65 -5.44 -8.69
C ASP A 201 -10.18 -5.57 -8.26
N ALA A 202 -9.79 -6.73 -7.74
CA ALA A 202 -8.40 -7.08 -7.50
C ALA A 202 -7.95 -8.19 -8.44
N TYR A 203 -6.64 -8.24 -8.68
CA TYR A 203 -6.00 -9.21 -9.56
C TYR A 203 -4.75 -9.75 -8.89
N PHE A 204 -4.57 -11.05 -8.93
CA PHE A 204 -3.32 -11.69 -8.58
C PHE A 204 -2.63 -12.15 -9.85
N ILE A 205 -1.39 -11.74 -10.02
CA ILE A 205 -0.55 -12.19 -11.13
C ILE A 205 0.59 -13.01 -10.52
N SER A 206 0.62 -14.30 -10.87
CA SER A 206 1.73 -15.20 -10.56
C SER A 206 2.68 -15.29 -11.74
N GLY A 207 3.93 -15.66 -11.46
CA GLY A 207 5.00 -15.77 -12.43
C GLY A 207 6.21 -14.92 -12.06
N MET A 208 7.38 -15.44 -12.37
CA MET A 208 8.65 -14.77 -12.04
C MET A 208 9.08 -13.79 -13.14
N ASP A 209 8.73 -14.07 -14.38
CA ASP A 209 9.04 -13.23 -15.53
C ASP A 209 7.76 -12.69 -16.19
N PRO A 210 7.40 -11.42 -15.94
CA PRO A 210 6.17 -10.84 -16.47
C PRO A 210 6.15 -10.75 -18.01
N ALA A 211 7.28 -10.92 -18.69
CA ALA A 211 7.36 -10.92 -20.14
C ALA A 211 7.03 -12.28 -20.77
N LYS A 212 7.00 -13.36 -19.99
CA LYS A 212 6.87 -14.73 -20.52
C LYS A 212 5.74 -15.52 -19.88
N ASP A 213 5.75 -15.59 -18.54
CA ASP A 213 4.94 -16.56 -17.81
C ASP A 213 4.08 -15.87 -16.75
N ILE A 214 3.00 -15.23 -17.18
CA ILE A 214 2.03 -14.65 -16.25
C ILE A 214 0.70 -15.39 -16.29
N VAL A 215 0.17 -15.68 -15.13
CA VAL A 215 -1.20 -16.15 -14.95
C VAL A 215 -1.96 -15.13 -14.10
N MET A 216 -2.96 -14.51 -14.69
CA MET A 216 -3.80 -13.52 -14.01
C MET A 216 -5.09 -14.16 -13.48
N ARG A 217 -5.37 -13.93 -12.20
CA ARG A 217 -6.59 -14.34 -11.51
C ARG A 217 -7.32 -13.09 -11.00
N LYS A 218 -8.58 -12.96 -11.37
CA LYS A 218 -9.42 -11.80 -10.99
C LYS A 218 -10.29 -12.13 -9.78
N PHE A 219 -10.43 -11.15 -8.88
CA PHE A 219 -11.30 -11.16 -7.70
C PHE A 219 -12.27 -9.97 -7.80
N SER A 220 -13.50 -10.26 -8.22
CA SER A 220 -14.51 -9.23 -8.43
C SER A 220 -15.01 -8.63 -7.11
N GLY A 221 -15.20 -7.31 -7.10
CA GLY A 221 -15.68 -6.60 -5.92
C GLY A 221 -14.63 -6.39 -4.82
N ALA A 222 -13.37 -6.76 -5.06
CA ALA A 222 -12.26 -6.65 -4.11
C ALA A 222 -11.36 -5.43 -4.39
N GLY A 223 -11.90 -4.35 -4.94
CA GLY A 223 -11.15 -3.15 -5.27
C GLY A 223 -10.52 -2.47 -4.06
N ALA A 224 -9.54 -1.62 -4.32
CA ALA A 224 -8.80 -0.88 -3.31
C ALA A 224 -8.98 0.64 -3.47
N ALA A 225 -9.11 1.35 -2.36
CA ALA A 225 -8.88 2.80 -2.33
C ALA A 225 -7.37 3.06 -2.45
N GLU A 226 -6.99 4.01 -3.30
CA GLU A 226 -5.57 4.32 -3.55
C GLU A 226 -4.88 4.78 -2.26
N GLY A 227 -3.75 4.17 -1.94
CA GLY A 227 -2.97 4.46 -0.73
C GLY A 227 -3.23 3.55 0.46
N THR A 228 -4.21 2.64 0.37
CA THR A 228 -4.55 1.74 1.49
C THR A 228 -3.76 0.42 1.47
N GLY A 229 -2.98 0.13 0.42
CA GLY A 229 -2.18 -1.09 0.33
C GLY A 229 -1.05 -1.14 1.35
N ILE A 230 -1.00 -2.19 2.16
CA ILE A 230 0.00 -2.37 3.22
C ILE A 230 0.53 -3.80 3.19
N LEU A 231 1.84 -3.95 3.21
CA LEU A 231 2.48 -5.24 3.43
C LEU A 231 2.54 -5.56 4.93
N ILE A 232 2.09 -6.72 5.31
CA ILE A 232 2.12 -7.21 6.69
C ILE A 232 2.74 -8.61 6.74
N PRO A 233 3.42 -8.98 7.85
CA PRO A 233 3.95 -10.32 8.01
C PRO A 233 2.82 -11.36 8.04
N GLY A 234 2.95 -12.43 7.27
CA GLY A 234 1.89 -13.44 7.12
C GLY A 234 1.57 -14.23 8.37
N GLU A 235 2.53 -14.37 9.31
CA GLU A 235 2.28 -14.97 10.62
C GLU A 235 1.27 -14.18 11.47
N LYS A 236 1.06 -12.90 11.17
CA LYS A 236 0.08 -12.05 11.85
C LYS A 236 -1.35 -12.24 11.33
N VAL A 237 -1.53 -12.95 10.23
CA VAL A 237 -2.85 -13.20 9.60
C VAL A 237 -3.52 -14.48 10.13
N GLY A 238 -2.86 -15.20 11.02
CA GLY A 238 -3.44 -16.36 11.71
C GLY A 238 -3.55 -17.63 10.85
N SER A 239 -2.96 -17.68 9.65
CA SER A 239 -2.88 -18.90 8.85
C SER A 239 -1.44 -19.38 8.80
N GLY A 240 -1.17 -20.58 9.34
CA GLY A 240 0.16 -21.18 9.31
C GLY A 240 0.75 -21.36 7.90
N ARG A 241 -0.09 -21.28 6.86
CA ARG A 241 0.33 -21.31 5.45
C ARG A 241 1.05 -20.04 4.99
N MET A 242 0.93 -18.94 5.73
CA MET A 242 1.53 -17.64 5.40
C MET A 242 2.78 -17.33 6.23
N ALA A 243 3.19 -18.25 7.13
CA ALA A 243 4.38 -18.05 7.95
C ALA A 243 5.63 -17.86 7.07
N GLY A 244 6.43 -16.84 7.40
CA GLY A 244 7.64 -16.48 6.65
C GLY A 244 7.42 -15.73 5.35
N SER A 245 6.17 -15.42 4.98
CA SER A 245 5.82 -14.64 3.79
C SER A 245 5.14 -13.33 4.16
N ASN A 246 5.27 -12.32 3.31
CA ASN A 246 4.43 -11.13 3.42
C ASN A 246 3.08 -11.37 2.75
N VAL A 247 2.04 -10.75 3.30
CA VAL A 247 0.73 -10.61 2.69
C VAL A 247 0.40 -9.13 2.54
N VAL A 248 -0.47 -8.81 1.61
CA VAL A 248 -0.95 -7.44 1.43
C VAL A 248 -2.34 -7.30 2.02
N ALA A 249 -2.54 -6.27 2.82
CA ALA A 249 -3.87 -5.83 3.25
C ALA A 249 -4.22 -4.53 2.53
N TRP A 250 -5.49 -4.38 2.16
CA TRP A 250 -6.01 -3.15 1.56
C TRP A 250 -7.44 -2.91 1.98
N CYS A 251 -7.86 -1.67 1.83
CA CYS A 251 -9.22 -1.24 2.10
C CYS A 251 -9.84 -0.59 0.86
N GLY A 252 -11.08 -0.90 0.60
CA GLY A 252 -11.94 -0.30 -0.40
C GLY A 252 -13.37 -0.36 0.13
N LYS A 253 -14.28 -1.00 -0.58
CA LYS A 253 -15.63 -1.32 -0.04
C LYS A 253 -15.60 -2.36 1.08
N SER A 254 -14.48 -3.04 1.24
CA SER A 254 -14.21 -4.01 2.30
C SER A 254 -12.73 -4.04 2.61
N ILE A 255 -12.37 -4.58 3.76
CA ILE A 255 -10.98 -4.85 4.11
C ILE A 255 -10.63 -6.24 3.60
N CYS A 256 -9.64 -6.30 2.72
CA CYS A 256 -9.20 -7.52 2.07
C CYS A 256 -7.75 -7.86 2.42
N ILE A 257 -7.43 -9.13 2.35
CA ILE A 257 -6.06 -9.65 2.49
C ILE A 257 -5.77 -10.52 1.28
N GLY A 258 -4.64 -10.26 0.63
CA GLY A 258 -4.06 -11.05 -0.45
C GLY A 258 -2.72 -11.64 -0.05
N GLY A 259 -2.52 -12.90 -0.31
CA GLY A 259 -1.26 -13.59 0.00
C GLY A 259 -0.69 -14.36 -1.19
N PRO A 260 0.41 -15.09 -0.96
CA PRO A 260 0.99 -15.99 -1.95
C PRO A 260 -0.01 -17.03 -2.47
N GLY A 261 0.22 -17.53 -3.68
CA GLY A 261 -0.66 -18.48 -4.35
C GLY A 261 -2.02 -17.90 -4.72
N GLY A 262 -2.18 -16.58 -4.67
CA GLY A 262 -3.47 -15.92 -4.86
C GLY A 262 -4.43 -16.19 -3.70
N TYR A 263 -3.91 -16.42 -2.49
CA TYR A 263 -4.75 -16.46 -1.30
C TYR A 263 -5.49 -15.14 -1.12
N PHE A 264 -6.81 -15.21 -0.99
CA PHE A 264 -7.66 -14.05 -0.83
C PHE A 264 -8.63 -14.25 0.34
N LYS A 265 -8.79 -13.22 1.17
CA LYS A 265 -9.77 -13.18 2.23
C LYS A 265 -10.35 -11.78 2.39
N ASN A 266 -11.67 -11.67 2.33
CA ASN A 266 -12.39 -10.47 2.77
C ASN A 266 -12.66 -10.62 4.28
N ILE A 267 -12.09 -9.73 5.10
CA ILE A 267 -12.17 -9.82 6.57
C ILE A 267 -13.25 -8.95 7.18
N SER A 268 -13.80 -8.00 6.43
CA SER A 268 -14.83 -7.08 6.91
C SER A 268 -16.23 -7.34 6.34
N GLY A 269 -16.31 -8.16 5.30
CA GLY A 269 -17.51 -8.26 4.47
C GLY A 269 -18.79 -8.74 5.16
N GLU A 270 -18.67 -9.38 6.32
CA GLU A 270 -19.80 -9.87 7.10
C GLU A 270 -20.26 -8.90 8.19
N LYS A 271 -19.37 -8.04 8.68
CA LYS A 271 -19.63 -7.21 9.88
C LYS A 271 -19.48 -5.71 9.69
N LEU A 272 -18.74 -5.27 8.68
CA LEU A 272 -18.45 -3.84 8.50
C LEU A 272 -19.02 -3.34 7.19
N GLU A 273 -19.78 -2.27 7.27
CA GLU A 273 -20.11 -1.42 6.14
C GLU A 273 -19.12 -0.25 6.15
N LEU A 274 -18.32 -0.13 5.10
CA LEU A 274 -17.31 0.89 4.98
C LEU A 274 -17.80 2.03 4.07
N PRO A 275 -17.38 3.27 4.34
CA PRO A 275 -17.70 4.40 3.48
C PRO A 275 -17.11 4.18 2.09
N ASN A 276 -17.80 4.70 1.06
CA ASN A 276 -17.26 4.68 -0.29
C ASN A 276 -16.11 5.70 -0.37
N ALA A 277 -14.90 5.24 -0.60
CA ALA A 277 -13.70 6.06 -0.70
C ALA A 277 -12.86 5.62 -1.89
N ASN A 278 -12.30 6.60 -2.62
CA ASN A 278 -11.40 6.35 -3.72
C ASN A 278 -9.93 6.43 -3.29
N THR A 279 -9.65 7.15 -2.21
CA THR A 279 -8.31 7.34 -1.66
C THR A 279 -8.29 7.10 -0.16
N GLY A 280 -7.12 6.83 0.35
CA GLY A 280 -6.92 6.63 1.77
C GLY A 280 -5.44 6.47 2.10
N SER A 281 -5.20 6.10 3.32
CA SER A 281 -3.90 5.68 3.80
C SER A 281 -4.07 4.49 4.72
N GLY A 282 -3.01 3.72 4.86
CA GLY A 282 -3.01 2.63 5.78
C GLY A 282 -1.63 2.45 6.39
N TYR A 283 -1.59 1.94 7.59
CA TYR A 283 -0.34 1.57 8.21
C TYR A 283 -0.51 0.37 9.14
N TYR A 284 0.56 -0.38 9.31
CA TYR A 284 0.64 -1.51 10.23
C TYR A 284 1.70 -1.25 11.29
N HIS A 285 1.31 -1.34 12.55
CA HIS A 285 2.21 -1.20 13.66
C HIS A 285 1.73 -2.04 14.84
N ASP A 286 2.65 -2.75 15.47
CA ASP A 286 2.43 -3.49 16.70
C ASP A 286 1.22 -4.44 16.68
N GLY A 287 1.06 -5.16 15.56
CA GLY A 287 -0.04 -6.09 15.35
C GLY A 287 -1.38 -5.44 14.97
N ARG A 288 -1.41 -4.13 14.78
CA ARG A 288 -2.60 -3.36 14.44
C ARG A 288 -2.52 -2.84 13.01
N LEU A 289 -3.62 -3.03 12.30
CA LEU A 289 -3.83 -2.51 10.96
C LEU A 289 -4.78 -1.33 11.05
N THR A 290 -4.35 -0.17 10.61
CA THR A 290 -5.13 1.07 10.63
C THR A 290 -5.33 1.60 9.23
N PHE A 291 -6.57 1.92 8.88
CA PHE A 291 -6.93 2.58 7.64
C PHE A 291 -7.58 3.93 7.93
N CYS A 292 -7.21 4.92 7.15
CA CYS A 292 -7.89 6.21 7.09
C CYS A 292 -8.43 6.35 5.65
N LEU A 293 -9.74 6.46 5.51
CA LEU A 293 -10.41 6.59 4.23
C LEU A 293 -10.85 8.04 4.01
N HIS A 294 -10.61 8.55 2.82
CA HIS A 294 -11.09 9.86 2.40
C HIS A 294 -12.35 9.65 1.55
N SER A 295 -13.51 9.91 2.14
CA SER A 295 -14.79 9.98 1.43
C SER A 295 -15.01 11.42 0.95
N TYR A 296 -15.38 11.57 -0.31
CA TYR A 296 -15.81 12.84 -0.91
C TYR A 296 -17.30 13.02 -0.77
#